data_197d41181fd35a8a319c688694ad6e07
#
_entry.id   197d41181fd35a8a319c688694ad6e07
#
_cell.length_a   1.000
_cell.length_b   1.000
_cell.length_c   1.000
_cell.angle_alpha   90.00
_cell.angle_beta   90.00
_cell.angle_gamma   90.00
#
_symmetry.space_group_name_H-M   'P 1'
#
loop_
_entity.id
_entity.type
_entity.pdbx_description
1 polymer ?
#
loop_
_entity_poly.entity_id
_entity_poly.type
_entity_poly.pdbx_seq_one_letter_code
_entity_poly.pdbx_strand_id
1 'polypeptide(L)'
;MRYPIAVVITLATWASAAPAADAPPTLRRGDTVTVAGSRTEVRKVDALPLVDSDYSRRFRFDAFDNPKLKQLRERYKLDEVVAAGKDEFDKQVLLLDWSNRQFKKFGKPSSKARGAMDVLAAIDDGHTFFCAHYADVLVSAAASLGWYDRPLALRRPDHLGEGSTEHTSTEMWSNVHRKWVMMDPTFAMYAEKAGVPLSAYELRQEWFLREGRDVTFVVGTERTRYRKSDLPVLRGKFPGFGDLNLDASAITPYAFIGYIPSTDLMDRGPDYAKMFITQDEIGAGTKWHKRDVPKDPATDPYFPIHQAAVSLTRAETGLRVSLVTLTPNFKGYEVRVDGGEWKPTPAEWTWTPHAGANKLEVRAVNQFGVPGAASIVEVDVAR
;
A
#
# COMPACT_ATOMS: atom_id res chain seq x y z
N MET A 1 -15.93 -1.90 51.44
CA MET A 1 -16.56 -0.89 50.61
C MET A 1 -15.89 -0.92 49.22
N ARG A 2 -16.62 -1.43 48.21
CA ARG A 2 -16.12 -1.49 46.81
C ARG A 2 -16.93 -0.47 46.06
N TYR A 3 -16.25 0.56 45.49
CA TYR A 3 -16.88 1.52 44.60
C TYR A 3 -16.81 1.00 43.16
N PRO A 4 -17.90 1.01 42.39
CA PRO A 4 -17.85 0.69 40.97
C PRO A 4 -17.33 1.88 40.18
N ILE A 5 -16.29 1.69 39.39
CA ILE A 5 -15.83 2.66 38.38
C ILE A 5 -16.77 2.52 37.18
N ALA A 6 -17.59 3.52 36.94
CA ALA A 6 -18.39 3.64 35.74
C ALA A 6 -17.49 4.12 34.59
N VAL A 7 -17.21 3.24 33.64
CA VAL A 7 -16.58 3.60 32.36
C VAL A 7 -17.67 4.20 31.47
N VAL A 8 -17.62 5.50 31.27
CA VAL A 8 -18.46 6.18 30.26
C VAL A 8 -17.81 5.98 28.90
N ILE A 9 -18.37 5.04 28.11
CA ILE A 9 -18.02 4.89 26.70
C ILE A 9 -18.84 5.91 25.91
N THR A 10 -18.21 6.99 25.50
CA THR A 10 -18.80 7.93 24.55
C THR A 10 -18.73 7.30 23.15
N LEU A 11 -19.83 6.71 22.72
CA LEU A 11 -20.03 6.31 21.33
C LEU A 11 -20.17 7.59 20.49
N ALA A 12 -19.13 7.98 19.77
CA ALA A 12 -19.23 8.96 18.71
C ALA A 12 -20.03 8.35 17.55
N THR A 13 -21.32 8.66 17.50
CA THR A 13 -22.17 8.36 16.34
C THR A 13 -21.74 9.29 15.19
N TRP A 14 -21.09 8.72 14.21
CA TRP A 14 -20.90 9.38 12.93
C TRP A 14 -22.26 9.41 12.22
N ALA A 15 -22.94 10.52 12.35
CA ALA A 15 -24.10 10.80 11.52
C ALA A 15 -23.58 10.99 10.08
N SER A 16 -23.96 10.09 9.19
CA SER A 16 -23.87 10.31 7.75
C SER A 16 -24.76 11.52 7.44
N ALA A 17 -24.16 12.70 7.33
CA ALA A 17 -24.88 13.87 6.86
C ALA A 17 -25.27 13.60 5.41
N ALA A 18 -26.57 13.54 5.13
CA ALA A 18 -27.09 13.64 3.77
C ALA A 18 -26.49 14.90 3.12
N PRO A 19 -26.10 14.87 1.83
CA PRO A 19 -25.58 16.05 1.17
C PRO A 19 -26.64 17.15 1.28
N ALA A 20 -26.24 18.31 1.82
CA ALA A 20 -27.10 19.47 1.87
C ALA A 20 -27.53 19.82 0.43
N ALA A 21 -28.82 19.99 0.20
CA ALA A 21 -29.40 20.23 -1.13
C ALA A 21 -28.85 21.48 -1.85
N ASP A 22 -28.04 22.30 -1.18
CA ASP A 22 -27.51 23.59 -1.69
C ASP A 22 -25.98 23.64 -1.77
N ALA A 23 -25.26 22.52 -1.63
CA ALA A 23 -23.79 22.55 -1.79
C ALA A 23 -23.40 22.81 -3.25
N PRO A 24 -22.52 23.78 -3.55
CA PRO A 24 -22.10 24.07 -4.91
C PRO A 24 -21.48 22.82 -5.55
N PRO A 25 -21.77 22.55 -6.85
CA PRO A 25 -21.30 21.37 -7.52
C PRO A 25 -19.76 21.32 -7.56
N THR A 26 -19.21 20.11 -7.36
CA THR A 26 -17.78 19.89 -7.50
C THR A 26 -17.34 20.07 -8.94
N LEU A 27 -16.34 20.92 -9.16
CA LEU A 27 -15.78 21.23 -10.47
C LEU A 27 -14.91 20.08 -10.99
N ARG A 28 -15.04 19.83 -12.29
CA ARG A 28 -14.32 18.78 -13.03
C ARG A 28 -13.53 19.39 -14.18
N ARG A 29 -12.64 18.62 -14.76
CA ARG A 29 -11.94 19.02 -15.99
C ARG A 29 -12.94 19.43 -17.07
N GLY A 30 -12.72 20.59 -17.67
CA GLY A 30 -13.56 21.19 -18.71
C GLY A 30 -14.62 22.16 -18.15
N ASP A 31 -14.87 22.16 -16.85
CA ASP A 31 -15.82 23.10 -16.27
C ASP A 31 -15.27 24.52 -16.33
N THR A 32 -16.17 25.47 -16.55
CA THR A 32 -15.88 26.91 -16.54
C THR A 32 -16.75 27.59 -15.51
N VAL A 33 -16.12 28.39 -14.67
CA VAL A 33 -16.79 29.19 -13.65
C VAL A 33 -16.29 30.63 -13.67
N THR A 34 -17.10 31.56 -13.18
CA THR A 34 -16.64 32.92 -12.94
C THR A 34 -16.16 33.05 -11.51
N VAL A 35 -14.88 33.42 -11.33
CA VAL A 35 -14.22 33.62 -10.05
C VAL A 35 -13.67 35.04 -10.02
N ALA A 36 -14.05 35.82 -9.00
CA ALA A 36 -13.64 37.22 -8.87
C ALA A 36 -13.81 38.06 -10.15
N GLY A 37 -14.89 37.80 -10.89
CA GLY A 37 -15.21 38.51 -12.16
C GLY A 37 -14.52 37.97 -13.39
N SER A 38 -13.56 37.05 -13.27
CA SER A 38 -12.83 36.44 -14.39
C SER A 38 -13.32 35.03 -14.71
N ARG A 39 -13.39 34.70 -16.00
CA ARG A 39 -13.69 33.33 -16.47
C ARG A 39 -12.52 32.42 -16.13
N THR A 40 -12.79 31.37 -15.38
CA THR A 40 -11.81 30.37 -14.95
C THR A 40 -12.20 29.00 -15.49
N GLU A 41 -11.31 28.37 -16.22
CA GLU A 41 -11.50 27.01 -16.78
C GLU A 41 -10.64 26.00 -16.00
N VAL A 42 -11.23 24.87 -15.60
CA VAL A 42 -10.52 23.76 -14.97
C VAL A 42 -9.88 22.87 -16.05
N ARG A 43 -8.57 22.92 -16.20
CA ARG A 43 -7.80 22.17 -17.20
C ARG A 43 -7.50 20.75 -16.75
N LYS A 44 -7.23 20.55 -15.46
CA LYS A 44 -6.84 19.25 -14.90
C LYS A 44 -7.29 19.11 -13.45
N VAL A 45 -7.78 17.94 -13.11
CA VAL A 45 -7.88 17.47 -11.73
C VAL A 45 -7.33 16.05 -11.74
N ASP A 46 -6.08 15.89 -11.30
CA ASP A 46 -5.38 14.61 -11.21
C ASP A 46 -5.25 14.24 -9.72
N ALA A 47 -6.30 13.69 -9.19
CA ALA A 47 -6.37 13.15 -7.86
C ALA A 47 -6.96 11.73 -7.91
N LEU A 48 -6.38 10.81 -7.15
CA LEU A 48 -6.97 9.49 -7.02
C LEU A 48 -8.26 9.59 -6.19
N PRO A 49 -9.27 8.77 -6.49
CA PRO A 49 -10.52 8.82 -5.76
C PRO A 49 -10.33 8.35 -4.31
N LEU A 50 -11.14 8.91 -3.41
CA LEU A 50 -11.27 8.32 -2.07
C LEU A 50 -12.12 7.04 -2.20
N VAL A 51 -11.58 5.90 -1.81
CA VAL A 51 -12.30 4.62 -1.78
C VAL A 51 -12.63 4.29 -0.33
N ASP A 52 -13.90 4.50 0.04
CA ASP A 52 -14.43 4.15 1.35
C ASP A 52 -15.16 2.81 1.28
N SER A 53 -14.47 1.73 1.60
CA SER A 53 -14.97 0.35 1.59
C SER A 53 -14.91 -0.28 2.98
N ASP A 54 -15.58 -1.42 3.15
CA ASP A 54 -15.46 -2.19 4.38
C ASP A 54 -14.02 -2.62 4.65
N TYR A 55 -13.25 -2.85 3.60
CA TYR A 55 -11.85 -3.19 3.69
C TYR A 55 -11.01 -2.00 4.17
N SER A 56 -11.12 -0.83 3.51
CA SER A 56 -10.35 0.36 3.89
C SER A 56 -10.63 0.83 5.32
N ARG A 57 -11.88 0.69 5.78
CA ARG A 57 -12.29 1.05 7.15
C ARG A 57 -11.74 0.11 8.22
N ARG A 58 -11.44 -1.14 7.87
CA ARG A 58 -10.91 -2.15 8.81
C ARG A 58 -9.40 -2.15 8.90
N PHE A 59 -8.70 -1.37 8.08
CA PHE A 59 -7.25 -1.33 8.10
C PHE A 59 -6.72 -0.88 9.46
N ARG A 60 -5.71 -1.60 9.96
CA ARG A 60 -4.98 -1.29 11.20
C ARG A 60 -3.50 -1.20 10.89
N PHE A 61 -2.87 -0.15 11.38
CA PHE A 61 -1.44 0.12 11.23
C PHE A 61 -0.81 0.25 12.61
N ASP A 62 0.47 -0.04 12.72
CA ASP A 62 1.23 0.32 13.91
C ASP A 62 1.13 1.83 14.15
N ALA A 63 0.89 2.19 15.42
CA ALA A 63 0.87 3.60 15.80
C ALA A 63 2.27 4.20 15.70
N PHE A 64 2.37 5.44 15.27
CA PHE A 64 3.65 6.15 15.11
C PHE A 64 4.51 6.11 16.38
N ASP A 65 3.90 6.20 17.54
CA ASP A 65 4.55 6.21 18.85
C ASP A 65 4.87 4.81 19.41
N ASN A 66 4.61 3.72 18.64
CA ASN A 66 5.07 2.39 19.04
C ASN A 66 6.60 2.37 19.09
N PRO A 67 7.20 2.20 20.29
CA PRO A 67 8.66 2.30 20.45
C PRO A 67 9.43 1.20 19.70
N LYS A 68 8.78 0.09 19.38
CA LYS A 68 9.40 -1.01 18.64
C LYS A 68 9.68 -0.63 17.17
N LEU A 69 8.89 0.26 16.57
CA LEU A 69 9.19 0.79 15.22
C LEU A 69 10.55 1.49 15.21
N LYS A 70 10.78 2.38 16.17
CA LYS A 70 12.05 3.07 16.33
C LYS A 70 13.20 2.10 16.62
N GLN A 71 12.99 1.14 17.53
CA GLN A 71 13.98 0.12 17.87
C GLN A 71 14.39 -0.72 16.65
N LEU A 72 13.41 -1.15 15.81
CA LEU A 72 13.67 -1.89 14.59
C LEU A 72 14.52 -1.06 13.62
N ARG A 73 14.10 0.18 13.35
CA ARG A 73 14.78 1.10 12.44
C ARG A 73 16.22 1.37 12.84
N GLU A 74 16.47 1.65 14.13
CA GLU A 74 17.80 1.95 14.66
C GLU A 74 18.68 0.70 14.75
N ARG A 75 18.16 -0.43 15.27
CA ARG A 75 18.94 -1.66 15.44
C ARG A 75 19.45 -2.20 14.12
N TYR A 76 18.64 -2.16 13.08
CA TYR A 76 18.99 -2.67 11.75
C TYR A 76 19.43 -1.58 10.79
N LYS A 77 19.57 -0.34 11.25
CA LYS A 77 20.07 0.82 10.49
C LYS A 77 19.32 0.98 9.17
N LEU A 78 17.99 0.91 9.22
CA LEU A 78 17.17 0.86 8.01
C LEU A 78 17.31 2.12 7.14
N ASP A 79 17.63 3.28 7.73
CA ASP A 79 17.94 4.48 6.97
C ASP A 79 19.19 4.32 6.09
N GLU A 80 20.23 3.64 6.59
CA GLU A 80 21.44 3.34 5.83
C GLU A 80 21.14 2.31 4.73
N VAL A 81 20.32 1.30 5.02
CA VAL A 81 19.88 0.27 4.06
C VAL A 81 19.26 0.90 2.81
N VAL A 82 18.39 1.90 3.01
CA VAL A 82 17.65 2.52 1.91
C VAL A 82 18.31 3.76 1.33
N ALA A 83 19.41 4.23 1.90
CA ALA A 83 20.04 5.50 1.55
C ALA A 83 20.43 5.63 0.08
N ALA A 84 20.84 4.53 -0.57
CA ALA A 84 21.28 4.53 -1.97
C ALA A 84 20.13 4.62 -2.99
N GLY A 85 18.86 4.49 -2.55
CA GLY A 85 17.70 4.58 -3.43
C GLY A 85 17.50 5.99 -3.98
N LYS A 86 17.31 6.10 -5.29
CA LYS A 86 17.15 7.37 -6.02
C LYS A 86 15.81 8.04 -5.73
N ASP A 87 14.77 7.23 -5.54
CA ASP A 87 13.42 7.64 -5.22
C ASP A 87 12.82 6.69 -4.18
N GLU A 88 11.55 6.89 -3.82
CA GLU A 88 10.88 6.04 -2.83
C GLU A 88 10.80 4.58 -3.28
N PHE A 89 10.49 4.33 -4.56
CA PHE A 89 10.35 2.96 -5.04
C PHE A 89 11.69 2.22 -5.07
N ASP A 90 12.78 2.89 -5.45
CA ASP A 90 14.13 2.33 -5.32
C ASP A 90 14.46 1.96 -3.87
N LYS A 91 14.11 2.83 -2.92
CA LYS A 91 14.30 2.57 -1.48
C LYS A 91 13.47 1.38 -0.99
N GLN A 92 12.23 1.24 -1.47
CA GLN A 92 11.36 0.11 -1.15
C GLN A 92 11.96 -1.21 -1.67
N VAL A 93 12.57 -1.22 -2.86
CA VAL A 93 13.27 -2.41 -3.39
C VAL A 93 14.52 -2.74 -2.59
N LEU A 94 15.27 -1.75 -2.12
CA LEU A 94 16.40 -1.99 -1.21
C LEU A 94 15.95 -2.62 0.11
N LEU A 95 14.82 -2.16 0.66
CA LEU A 95 14.24 -2.74 1.87
C LEU A 95 13.74 -4.17 1.66
N LEU A 96 13.12 -4.45 0.51
CA LEU A 96 12.69 -5.79 0.10
C LEU A 96 13.87 -6.78 0.08
N ASP A 97 14.97 -6.40 -0.55
CA ASP A 97 16.19 -7.21 -0.62
C ASP A 97 16.84 -7.38 0.77
N TRP A 98 16.89 -6.31 1.56
CA TRP A 98 17.36 -6.40 2.94
C TRP A 98 16.52 -7.40 3.76
N SER A 99 15.20 -7.33 3.68
CA SER A 99 14.30 -8.25 4.40
C SER A 99 14.57 -9.71 4.04
N ASN A 100 14.74 -10.01 2.75
CA ASN A 100 15.09 -11.35 2.28
C ASN A 100 16.41 -11.85 2.90
N ARG A 101 17.44 -11.02 2.90
CA ARG A 101 18.80 -11.37 3.35
C ARG A 101 18.90 -11.60 4.86
N GLN A 102 17.91 -11.20 5.67
CA GLN A 102 17.91 -11.54 7.08
C GLN A 102 17.79 -13.06 7.29
N PHE A 103 17.07 -13.75 6.42
CA PHE A 103 16.78 -15.17 6.56
C PHE A 103 17.90 -16.03 5.95
N LYS A 104 18.58 -16.79 6.79
CA LYS A 104 19.67 -17.70 6.37
C LYS A 104 19.15 -19.01 5.77
N LYS A 105 17.97 -19.45 6.21
CA LYS A 105 17.35 -20.72 5.78
C LYS A 105 15.83 -20.58 5.76
N PHE A 106 15.24 -21.03 4.67
CA PHE A 106 13.79 -21.22 4.57
C PHE A 106 13.41 -22.61 5.12
N GLY A 107 12.31 -22.70 5.85
CA GLY A 107 11.84 -24.00 6.34
C GLY A 107 10.71 -23.88 7.35
N LYS A 108 10.25 -25.04 7.83
CA LYS A 108 9.26 -25.08 8.90
C LYS A 108 9.77 -24.28 10.11
N PRO A 109 8.95 -23.40 10.70
CA PRO A 109 9.37 -22.62 11.85
C PRO A 109 9.87 -23.49 12.99
N SER A 110 11.11 -23.27 13.43
CA SER A 110 11.73 -23.95 14.58
C SER A 110 11.67 -23.12 15.86
N SER A 111 11.06 -21.93 15.80
CA SER A 111 10.79 -21.03 16.92
C SER A 111 9.31 -20.67 16.97
N LYS A 112 8.83 -20.26 18.16
CA LYS A 112 7.49 -19.68 18.37
C LYS A 112 7.50 -18.14 18.33
N ALA A 113 8.57 -17.53 17.84
CA ALA A 113 8.70 -16.09 17.71
C ALA A 113 7.49 -15.48 16.97
N ARG A 114 7.04 -14.32 17.43
CA ARG A 114 5.94 -13.55 16.86
C ARG A 114 6.33 -12.09 16.76
N GLY A 115 5.91 -11.45 15.68
CA GLY A 115 6.32 -10.07 15.36
C GLY A 115 7.76 -9.99 14.86
N ALA A 116 8.08 -8.91 14.15
CA ALA A 116 9.32 -8.79 13.41
C ALA A 116 10.58 -8.85 14.31
N MET A 117 10.56 -8.18 15.45
CA MET A 117 11.74 -8.13 16.36
C MET A 117 12.11 -9.50 16.90
N ASP A 118 11.11 -10.28 17.34
CA ASP A 118 11.33 -11.61 17.88
C ASP A 118 11.77 -12.60 16.78
N VAL A 119 11.19 -12.47 15.59
CA VAL A 119 11.57 -13.28 14.41
C VAL A 119 13.03 -13.01 14.03
N LEU A 120 13.43 -11.74 13.93
CA LEU A 120 14.80 -11.36 13.61
C LEU A 120 15.80 -11.85 14.66
N ALA A 121 15.47 -11.74 15.95
CA ALA A 121 16.31 -12.28 17.02
C ALA A 121 16.44 -13.81 16.91
N ALA A 122 15.35 -14.52 16.65
CA ALA A 122 15.38 -15.97 16.49
C ALA A 122 16.15 -16.41 15.24
N ILE A 123 16.17 -15.62 14.16
CA ILE A 123 17.01 -15.86 12.98
C ILE A 123 18.49 -15.78 13.35
N ASP A 124 18.88 -14.81 14.15
CA ASP A 124 20.26 -14.65 14.64
C ASP A 124 20.70 -15.90 15.43
N ASP A 125 19.77 -16.51 16.18
CA ASP A 125 19.97 -17.77 16.91
C ASP A 125 19.93 -19.02 16.01
N GLY A 126 19.77 -18.86 14.70
CA GLY A 126 19.81 -19.94 13.69
C GLY A 126 18.47 -20.64 13.45
N HIS A 127 17.36 -20.08 13.90
CA HIS A 127 16.04 -20.63 13.64
C HIS A 127 15.59 -20.47 12.19
N THR A 128 14.78 -21.41 11.71
CA THR A 128 14.18 -21.42 10.37
C THR A 128 12.75 -20.89 10.40
N PHE A 129 12.34 -20.29 9.29
CA PHE A 129 11.02 -19.72 9.10
C PHE A 129 10.53 -19.90 7.65
N PHE A 130 9.24 -19.72 7.40
CA PHE A 130 8.65 -19.76 6.06
C PHE A 130 8.11 -18.36 5.64
N CYS A 131 7.56 -18.24 4.44
CA CYS A 131 7.16 -17.01 3.76
C CYS A 131 6.40 -15.99 4.63
N ALA A 132 5.51 -16.44 5.52
CA ALA A 132 4.76 -15.53 6.38
C ALA A 132 5.66 -14.66 7.28
N HIS A 133 6.76 -15.21 7.77
CA HIS A 133 7.68 -14.46 8.63
C HIS A 133 8.55 -13.47 7.83
N TYR A 134 8.86 -13.81 6.57
CA TYR A 134 9.50 -12.86 5.65
C TYR A 134 8.60 -11.65 5.42
N ALA A 135 7.29 -11.91 5.20
CA ALA A 135 6.29 -10.85 5.05
C ALA A 135 6.17 -10.00 6.33
N ASP A 136 6.12 -10.62 7.52
CA ASP A 136 6.04 -9.91 8.80
C ASP A 136 7.23 -8.94 8.99
N VAL A 137 8.44 -9.38 8.63
CA VAL A 137 9.64 -8.55 8.72
C VAL A 137 9.59 -7.38 7.75
N LEU A 138 9.21 -7.60 6.48
CA LEU A 138 9.13 -6.53 5.50
C LEU A 138 8.06 -5.49 5.86
N VAL A 139 6.86 -5.93 6.24
CA VAL A 139 5.75 -5.04 6.64
C VAL A 139 6.16 -4.17 7.82
N SER A 140 6.77 -4.76 8.85
CA SER A 140 7.20 -4.01 10.03
C SER A 140 8.37 -3.07 9.74
N ALA A 141 9.31 -3.47 8.89
CA ALA A 141 10.42 -2.62 8.47
C ALA A 141 9.93 -1.42 7.65
N ALA A 142 8.99 -1.63 6.72
CA ALA A 142 8.33 -0.57 5.97
C ALA A 142 7.60 0.40 6.90
N ALA A 143 6.82 -0.11 7.86
CA ALA A 143 6.11 0.70 8.84
C ALA A 143 7.08 1.57 9.66
N SER A 144 8.26 1.06 10.03
CA SER A 144 9.27 1.80 10.79
C SER A 144 9.87 2.99 10.01
N LEU A 145 9.84 2.94 8.68
CA LEU A 145 10.23 4.01 7.76
C LEU A 145 9.06 4.92 7.36
N GLY A 146 7.85 4.63 7.85
CA GLY A 146 6.64 5.38 7.53
C GLY A 146 6.02 5.03 6.17
N TRP A 147 6.34 3.86 5.64
CA TRP A 147 5.72 3.31 4.42
C TRP A 147 4.60 2.34 4.76
N TYR A 148 3.67 2.19 3.84
CA TYR A 148 2.49 1.33 4.01
C TYR A 148 2.68 0.05 3.22
N ASP A 149 2.84 -1.05 3.94
CA ASP A 149 2.92 -2.40 3.39
C ASP A 149 1.87 -3.29 4.07
N ARG A 150 1.37 -4.30 3.37
CA ARG A 150 0.34 -5.20 3.88
C ARG A 150 0.64 -6.64 3.51
N PRO A 151 0.46 -7.60 4.42
CA PRO A 151 0.64 -9.00 4.10
C PRO A 151 -0.53 -9.52 3.26
N LEU A 152 -0.21 -10.43 2.35
CA LEU A 152 -1.14 -11.15 1.50
C LEU A 152 -1.05 -12.64 1.76
N ALA A 153 -2.22 -13.30 1.88
CA ALA A 153 -2.30 -14.75 1.80
C ALA A 153 -2.66 -15.14 0.36
N LEU A 154 -1.81 -15.91 -0.28
CA LEU A 154 -1.96 -16.32 -1.68
C LEU A 154 -2.22 -17.82 -1.73
N ARG A 155 -3.19 -18.24 -2.54
CA ARG A 155 -3.52 -19.66 -2.69
C ARG A 155 -3.77 -20.04 -4.13
N ARG A 156 -3.15 -21.14 -4.55
CA ARG A 156 -3.40 -21.74 -5.86
C ARG A 156 -4.73 -22.51 -5.88
N PRO A 157 -5.32 -22.71 -7.07
CA PRO A 157 -6.46 -23.60 -7.22
C PRO A 157 -6.12 -25.03 -6.75
N ASP A 158 -7.04 -25.67 -6.05
CA ASP A 158 -6.83 -27.03 -5.50
C ASP A 158 -6.53 -28.09 -6.58
N HIS A 159 -6.93 -27.87 -7.84
CA HIS A 159 -6.75 -28.81 -8.95
C HIS A 159 -5.38 -28.73 -9.64
N LEU A 160 -4.52 -27.77 -9.28
CA LEU A 160 -3.20 -27.62 -9.91
C LEU A 160 -2.10 -28.49 -9.26
N GLY A 161 -2.48 -29.51 -8.48
CA GLY A 161 -1.60 -30.60 -8.15
C GLY A 161 -0.85 -30.48 -6.82
N GLU A 162 0.08 -31.42 -6.63
CA GLU A 162 0.81 -31.69 -5.40
C GLU A 162 1.77 -30.53 -5.01
N GLY A 163 1.82 -30.24 -3.73
CA GLY A 163 2.73 -29.25 -3.14
C GLY A 163 2.04 -28.21 -2.26
N SER A 164 2.79 -27.27 -1.73
CA SER A 164 2.21 -26.17 -0.96
C SER A 164 1.30 -25.33 -1.86
N THR A 165 0.02 -25.30 -1.50
CA THR A 165 -0.99 -24.50 -2.20
C THR A 165 -1.05 -23.07 -1.71
N GLU A 166 -0.28 -22.72 -0.67
CA GLU A 166 -0.32 -21.46 0.02
C GLU A 166 1.04 -20.75 0.00
N HIS A 167 1.00 -19.46 -0.19
CA HIS A 167 2.15 -18.58 -0.08
C HIS A 167 1.75 -17.28 0.63
N THR A 168 2.69 -16.63 1.29
CA THR A 168 2.51 -15.31 1.88
C THR A 168 3.49 -14.35 1.22
N SER A 169 2.98 -13.25 0.73
CA SER A 169 3.72 -12.14 0.14
C SER A 169 3.25 -10.81 0.74
N THR A 170 3.63 -9.69 0.19
CA THR A 170 3.15 -8.37 0.62
C THR A 170 2.74 -7.50 -0.56
N GLU A 171 2.05 -6.41 -0.27
CA GLU A 171 1.87 -5.28 -1.17
C GLU A 171 2.23 -3.99 -0.46
N MET A 172 3.18 -3.25 -1.04
CA MET A 172 3.60 -1.96 -0.56
C MET A 172 2.99 -0.83 -1.40
N TRP A 173 2.50 0.21 -0.73
CA TRP A 173 2.05 1.42 -1.42
C TRP A 173 3.25 2.20 -1.95
N SER A 174 3.26 2.49 -3.24
CA SER A 174 4.27 3.34 -3.88
C SER A 174 3.68 4.70 -4.25
N ASN A 175 4.21 5.76 -3.65
CA ASN A 175 3.85 7.14 -4.02
C ASN A 175 4.36 7.49 -5.43
N VAL A 176 5.46 6.86 -5.89
CA VAL A 176 6.00 7.03 -7.25
C VAL A 176 5.01 6.51 -8.29
N HIS A 177 4.49 5.32 -8.07
CA HIS A 177 3.55 4.67 -8.98
C HIS A 177 2.08 4.96 -8.65
N ARG A 178 1.81 5.60 -7.51
CA ARG A 178 0.46 5.94 -7.00
C ARG A 178 -0.46 4.71 -6.92
N LYS A 179 0.09 3.59 -6.47
CA LYS A 179 -0.62 2.29 -6.40
C LYS A 179 0.04 1.34 -5.41
N TRP A 180 -0.68 0.28 -5.07
CA TRP A 180 -0.14 -0.88 -4.38
C TRP A 180 0.71 -1.71 -5.35
N VAL A 181 1.89 -2.14 -4.92
CA VAL A 181 2.82 -2.97 -5.68
C VAL A 181 3.10 -4.25 -4.90
N MET A 182 2.91 -5.41 -5.53
CA MET A 182 3.26 -6.69 -4.93
C MET A 182 4.77 -6.79 -4.77
N MET A 183 5.20 -7.06 -3.54
CA MET A 183 6.60 -7.29 -3.20
C MET A 183 6.73 -8.62 -2.47
N ASP A 184 7.53 -9.52 -3.00
CA ASP A 184 7.73 -10.85 -2.42
C ASP A 184 9.06 -10.92 -1.67
N PRO A 185 9.06 -10.79 -0.35
CA PRO A 185 10.29 -10.82 0.45
C PRO A 185 10.94 -12.21 0.48
N THR A 186 10.19 -13.27 0.20
CA THR A 186 10.72 -14.62 0.15
C THR A 186 11.70 -14.80 -1.00
N PHE A 187 11.46 -14.09 -2.11
CA PHE A 187 12.27 -14.16 -3.34
C PHE A 187 13.02 -12.86 -3.64
N ALA A 188 12.92 -11.85 -2.78
CA ALA A 188 13.44 -10.49 -3.01
C ALA A 188 12.99 -9.95 -4.37
N MET A 189 11.71 -10.06 -4.72
CA MET A 189 11.26 -9.75 -6.07
C MET A 189 9.91 -9.02 -6.12
N TYR A 190 9.72 -8.33 -7.23
CA TYR A 190 8.44 -7.80 -7.67
C TYR A 190 8.19 -8.15 -9.15
N ALA A 191 6.96 -7.95 -9.61
CA ALA A 191 6.60 -8.16 -11.02
C ALA A 191 6.27 -6.84 -11.69
N GLU A 192 6.58 -6.71 -12.98
CA GLU A 192 6.24 -5.57 -13.81
C GLU A 192 5.71 -5.98 -15.19
N LYS A 193 4.95 -5.06 -15.81
CA LYS A 193 4.54 -5.15 -17.21
C LYS A 193 4.87 -3.84 -17.90
N ALA A 194 5.64 -3.90 -18.99
CA ALA A 194 6.12 -2.73 -19.72
C ALA A 194 6.80 -1.67 -18.81
N GLY A 195 7.55 -2.12 -17.79
CA GLY A 195 8.24 -1.26 -16.83
C GLY A 195 7.36 -0.67 -15.72
N VAL A 196 6.09 -1.04 -15.64
CA VAL A 196 5.17 -0.61 -14.58
C VAL A 196 4.99 -1.75 -13.57
N PRO A 197 5.33 -1.55 -12.29
CA PRO A 197 5.15 -2.56 -11.26
C PRO A 197 3.68 -2.96 -11.10
N LEU A 198 3.44 -4.25 -10.86
CA LEU A 198 2.10 -4.83 -10.75
C LEU A 198 1.70 -5.03 -9.28
N SER A 199 0.41 -4.81 -9.00
CA SER A 199 -0.22 -5.32 -7.79
C SER A 199 -0.44 -6.83 -7.90
N ALA A 200 -0.74 -7.48 -6.79
CA ALA A 200 -1.06 -8.91 -6.78
C ALA A 200 -2.29 -9.23 -7.66
N TYR A 201 -3.29 -8.35 -7.63
CA TYR A 201 -4.48 -8.51 -8.47
C TYR A 201 -4.14 -8.37 -9.96
N GLU A 202 -3.37 -7.37 -10.35
CA GLU A 202 -2.95 -7.18 -11.74
C GLU A 202 -2.07 -8.35 -12.22
N LEU A 203 -1.13 -8.82 -11.39
CA LEU A 203 -0.30 -10.00 -11.69
C LEU A 203 -1.17 -11.23 -11.90
N ARG A 204 -2.16 -11.45 -11.02
CA ARG A 204 -3.13 -12.53 -11.14
C ARG A 204 -3.93 -12.45 -12.44
N GLN A 205 -4.42 -11.26 -12.80
CA GLN A 205 -5.15 -11.05 -14.06
C GLN A 205 -4.27 -11.35 -15.29
N GLU A 206 -3.05 -10.84 -15.34
CA GLU A 206 -2.12 -11.13 -16.43
C GLU A 206 -1.84 -12.63 -16.53
N TRP A 207 -1.76 -13.33 -15.40
CA TRP A 207 -1.50 -14.76 -15.37
C TRP A 207 -2.65 -15.57 -15.95
N PHE A 208 -3.87 -15.34 -15.52
CA PHE A 208 -5.03 -16.11 -15.93
C PHE A 208 -5.55 -15.72 -17.31
N LEU A 209 -5.49 -14.44 -17.68
CA LEU A 209 -5.98 -13.97 -18.98
C LEU A 209 -4.96 -14.09 -20.11
N ARG A 210 -3.66 -14.08 -19.79
CA ARG A 210 -2.57 -14.01 -20.78
C ARG A 210 -1.42 -14.96 -20.48
N GLU A 211 -1.60 -15.90 -19.56
CA GLU A 211 -0.58 -16.87 -19.15
C GLU A 211 0.72 -16.20 -18.63
N GLY A 212 0.66 -14.95 -18.18
CA GLY A 212 1.82 -14.20 -17.72
C GLY A 212 2.87 -13.90 -18.80
N ARG A 213 2.51 -13.95 -20.08
CA ARG A 213 3.46 -13.79 -21.21
C ARG A 213 4.20 -12.46 -21.21
N ASP A 214 3.51 -11.38 -20.80
CA ASP A 214 4.05 -10.02 -20.80
C ASP A 214 4.60 -9.60 -19.44
N VAL A 215 4.62 -10.52 -18.47
CA VAL A 215 5.11 -10.24 -17.11
C VAL A 215 6.61 -10.46 -17.06
N THR A 216 7.30 -9.49 -16.46
CA THR A 216 8.72 -9.56 -16.12
C THR A 216 8.86 -9.59 -14.60
N PHE A 217 9.59 -10.56 -14.06
CA PHE A 217 9.94 -10.63 -12.65
C PHE A 217 11.29 -9.96 -12.44
N VAL A 218 11.37 -9.05 -11.47
CA VAL A 218 12.57 -8.27 -11.15
C VAL A 218 13.06 -8.68 -9.78
N VAL A 219 14.30 -9.17 -9.71
CA VAL A 219 14.87 -9.81 -8.52
C VAL A 219 16.08 -9.03 -8.01
N GLY A 220 16.11 -8.81 -6.70
CA GLY A 220 17.23 -8.22 -5.97
C GLY A 220 17.50 -6.75 -6.30
N THR A 221 18.53 -6.20 -5.68
CA THR A 221 18.97 -4.81 -5.88
C THR A 221 19.55 -4.56 -7.26
N GLU A 222 20.14 -5.58 -7.87
CA GLU A 222 20.66 -5.53 -9.25
C GLU A 222 19.55 -5.49 -10.30
N ARG A 223 18.30 -5.64 -9.87
CA ARG A 223 17.14 -5.60 -10.75
C ARG A 223 17.23 -6.57 -11.91
N THR A 224 17.73 -7.78 -11.66
CA THR A 224 17.81 -8.82 -12.69
C THR A 224 16.41 -9.19 -13.14
N ARG A 225 16.19 -9.19 -14.46
CA ARG A 225 14.90 -9.40 -15.09
C ARG A 225 14.75 -10.80 -15.64
N TYR A 226 13.65 -11.44 -15.30
CA TYR A 226 13.34 -12.80 -15.73
C TYR A 226 11.93 -12.86 -16.32
N ARG A 227 11.80 -13.60 -17.40
CA ARG A 227 10.48 -14.00 -17.91
C ARG A 227 9.95 -15.20 -17.12
N LYS A 228 8.65 -15.45 -17.24
CA LYS A 228 8.00 -16.63 -16.64
C LYS A 228 8.73 -17.95 -16.97
N SER A 229 9.15 -18.12 -18.22
CA SER A 229 9.88 -19.31 -18.68
C SER A 229 11.21 -19.53 -17.94
N ASP A 230 11.82 -18.47 -17.44
CA ASP A 230 13.14 -18.51 -16.85
C ASP A 230 13.09 -18.69 -15.32
N LEU A 231 11.89 -18.53 -14.71
CA LEU A 231 11.70 -18.66 -13.27
C LEU A 231 12.15 -20.01 -12.69
N PRO A 232 11.94 -21.16 -13.33
CA PRO A 232 12.47 -22.45 -12.86
C PRO A 232 13.99 -22.45 -12.69
N VAL A 233 14.72 -21.68 -13.50
CA VAL A 233 16.19 -21.54 -13.42
C VAL A 233 16.63 -20.84 -12.12
N LEU A 234 15.74 -20.12 -11.47
CA LEU A 234 16.01 -19.43 -10.20
C LEU A 234 16.01 -20.37 -9.00
N ARG A 235 15.58 -21.62 -9.16
CA ARG A 235 15.62 -22.63 -8.10
C ARG A 235 17.05 -22.78 -7.55
N GLY A 236 17.19 -22.70 -6.23
CA GLY A 236 18.47 -22.82 -5.56
C GLY A 236 19.39 -21.59 -5.70
N LYS A 237 18.99 -20.54 -6.41
CA LYS A 237 19.77 -19.28 -6.51
C LYS A 237 19.40 -18.24 -5.45
N PHE A 238 18.35 -18.45 -4.71
CA PHE A 238 17.90 -17.53 -3.67
C PHE A 238 18.64 -17.83 -2.37
N PRO A 239 19.25 -16.81 -1.73
CA PRO A 239 19.84 -16.97 -0.41
C PRO A 239 18.80 -17.56 0.56
N GLY A 240 19.19 -18.57 1.33
CA GLY A 240 18.33 -19.17 2.32
C GLY A 240 17.43 -20.31 1.86
N PHE A 241 17.39 -20.62 0.57
CA PHE A 241 16.52 -21.71 0.09
C PHE A 241 17.18 -23.09 0.05
N GLY A 242 18.49 -23.20 0.18
CA GLY A 242 19.19 -24.50 0.24
C GLY A 242 18.63 -25.51 -0.76
N ASP A 243 18.31 -26.70 -0.27
CA ASP A 243 17.75 -27.81 -1.07
C ASP A 243 16.22 -27.75 -1.25
N LEU A 244 15.56 -26.67 -0.83
CA LEU A 244 14.12 -26.53 -1.04
C LEU A 244 13.83 -26.36 -2.52
N ASN A 245 13.17 -27.35 -3.07
CA ASN A 245 12.67 -27.38 -4.44
C ASN A 245 11.42 -26.48 -4.53
N LEU A 246 11.62 -25.15 -4.33
CA LEU A 246 10.55 -24.18 -4.52
C LEU A 246 10.27 -24.11 -5.99
N ASP A 247 9.16 -24.71 -6.36
CA ASP A 247 8.64 -24.59 -7.70
C ASP A 247 8.42 -23.12 -8.00
N ALA A 248 8.94 -22.61 -9.11
CA ALA A 248 8.64 -21.28 -9.60
C ALA A 248 7.12 -21.05 -9.70
N SER A 249 6.35 -22.13 -9.82
CA SER A 249 4.90 -22.12 -9.66
C SER A 249 4.42 -21.71 -8.26
N ALA A 250 5.28 -21.62 -7.23
CA ALA A 250 4.91 -21.03 -5.95
C ALA A 250 4.62 -19.53 -6.05
N ILE A 251 5.14 -18.84 -7.08
CA ILE A 251 4.90 -17.43 -7.35
C ILE A 251 3.65 -17.21 -8.21
N THR A 252 3.08 -18.27 -8.73
CA THR A 252 2.08 -18.26 -9.80
C THR A 252 1.18 -19.48 -9.67
N PRO A 253 0.11 -19.55 -10.33
CA PRO A 253 -1.06 -18.73 -10.51
C PRO A 253 -1.96 -18.78 -9.27
N TYR A 254 -2.06 -17.69 -8.55
CA TYR A 254 -2.92 -17.64 -7.37
C TYR A 254 -4.38 -17.45 -7.80
N ALA A 255 -5.22 -18.43 -7.51
CA ALA A 255 -6.67 -18.30 -7.69
C ALA A 255 -7.25 -17.30 -6.68
N PHE A 256 -6.64 -17.24 -5.49
CA PHE A 256 -7.08 -16.35 -4.42
C PHE A 256 -5.98 -15.43 -3.97
N ILE A 257 -6.44 -14.22 -3.63
CA ILE A 257 -5.68 -13.28 -2.83
C ILE A 257 -6.49 -13.03 -1.56
N GLY A 258 -5.90 -13.32 -0.42
CA GLY A 258 -6.41 -12.92 0.90
C GLY A 258 -5.72 -11.64 1.33
N TYR A 259 -6.49 -10.56 1.42
CA TYR A 259 -6.02 -9.26 1.89
C TYR A 259 -6.20 -9.19 3.40
N ILE A 260 -5.11 -9.02 4.13
CA ILE A 260 -5.15 -8.94 5.59
C ILE A 260 -5.26 -7.46 5.97
N PRO A 261 -6.34 -7.05 6.67
CA PRO A 261 -6.57 -5.63 6.98
C PRO A 261 -5.81 -5.15 8.21
N SER A 262 -4.78 -5.88 8.65
CA SER A 262 -4.01 -5.57 9.84
C SER A 262 -2.54 -5.66 9.53
N THR A 263 -1.84 -4.55 9.59
CA THR A 263 -0.41 -4.42 9.35
C THR A 263 0.36 -4.00 10.61
N ASP A 264 -0.32 -3.97 11.77
CA ASP A 264 0.25 -3.74 13.08
C ASP A 264 0.93 -5.02 13.61
N LEU A 265 2.04 -5.41 12.97
CA LEU A 265 2.69 -6.70 13.16
C LEU A 265 3.86 -6.70 14.14
N MET A 266 4.23 -5.55 14.71
CA MET A 266 5.38 -5.43 15.60
C MET A 266 5.29 -6.33 16.84
N ASP A 267 4.08 -6.57 17.33
CA ASP A 267 3.82 -7.34 18.56
C ASP A 267 3.12 -8.67 18.31
N ARG A 268 2.65 -8.91 17.09
CA ARG A 268 1.86 -10.10 16.74
C ARG A 268 1.97 -10.40 15.25
N GLY A 269 1.81 -11.66 14.89
CA GLY A 269 1.67 -12.02 13.47
C GLY A 269 0.29 -11.63 12.89
N PRO A 270 0.12 -11.76 11.56
CA PRO A 270 -1.12 -11.44 10.85
C PRO A 270 -2.32 -12.26 11.34
N ASP A 271 -3.50 -11.63 11.39
CA ASP A 271 -4.75 -12.31 11.69
C ASP A 271 -5.41 -12.82 10.39
N TYR A 272 -4.99 -13.97 9.93
CA TYR A 272 -5.55 -14.63 8.74
C TYR A 272 -7.05 -14.96 8.87
N ALA A 273 -7.60 -14.95 10.08
CA ALA A 273 -9.03 -15.20 10.28
C ALA A 273 -9.90 -14.04 9.82
N LYS A 274 -9.35 -12.84 9.75
CA LYS A 274 -10.06 -11.60 9.39
C LYS A 274 -9.74 -11.10 7.98
N MET A 275 -9.12 -11.92 7.13
CA MET A 275 -8.80 -11.52 5.77
C MET A 275 -10.03 -11.42 4.88
N PHE A 276 -9.95 -10.52 3.92
CA PHE A 276 -10.86 -10.45 2.79
C PHE A 276 -10.30 -11.30 1.65
N ILE A 277 -11.14 -12.06 0.96
CA ILE A 277 -10.72 -12.97 -0.10
C ILE A 277 -11.33 -12.57 -1.42
N THR A 278 -10.50 -12.48 -2.47
CA THR A 278 -10.99 -12.37 -3.84
C THR A 278 -11.81 -13.62 -4.17
N GLN A 279 -13.10 -13.45 -4.45
CA GLN A 279 -13.97 -14.49 -4.97
C GLN A 279 -14.49 -14.06 -6.33
N ASP A 280 -14.11 -14.79 -7.35
CA ASP A 280 -14.57 -14.64 -8.72
C ASP A 280 -14.57 -16.02 -9.40
N GLU A 281 -14.84 -16.07 -10.68
CA GLU A 281 -14.89 -17.32 -11.45
C GLU A 281 -13.58 -18.10 -11.40
N ILE A 282 -12.43 -17.42 -11.32
CA ILE A 282 -11.10 -18.04 -11.20
C ILE A 282 -10.96 -18.77 -9.87
N GLY A 283 -11.51 -18.17 -8.81
CA GLY A 283 -11.47 -18.73 -7.46
C GLY A 283 -12.61 -19.67 -7.10
N ALA A 284 -13.54 -19.95 -8.02
CA ALA A 284 -14.69 -20.80 -7.76
C ALA A 284 -14.27 -22.21 -7.34
N GLY A 285 -14.90 -22.74 -6.27
CA GLY A 285 -14.72 -24.12 -5.82
C GLY A 285 -13.65 -24.35 -4.77
N THR A 286 -13.01 -23.32 -4.21
CA THR A 286 -12.03 -23.53 -3.15
C THR A 286 -12.62 -23.44 -1.75
N LYS A 287 -11.91 -23.99 -0.75
CA LYS A 287 -12.38 -24.13 0.64
C LYS A 287 -12.44 -22.83 1.47
N TRP A 288 -12.06 -21.68 0.91
CA TRP A 288 -11.98 -20.42 1.65
C TRP A 288 -13.25 -19.55 1.59
N HIS A 289 -14.36 -20.11 1.15
CA HIS A 289 -15.64 -19.45 0.87
C HIS A 289 -16.41 -18.87 2.08
N LYS A 290 -15.85 -18.94 3.30
CA LYS A 290 -16.46 -18.39 4.52
C LYS A 290 -15.80 -17.10 5.00
N ARG A 291 -15.06 -16.39 4.15
CA ARG A 291 -14.38 -15.14 4.47
C ARG A 291 -15.15 -13.95 3.90
N ASP A 292 -14.83 -12.78 4.43
CA ASP A 292 -15.35 -11.54 3.86
C ASP A 292 -14.85 -11.38 2.41
N VAL A 293 -15.72 -10.86 1.54
CA VAL A 293 -15.44 -10.69 0.12
C VAL A 293 -15.56 -9.21 -0.22
N PRO A 294 -14.57 -8.60 -0.88
CA PRO A 294 -14.73 -7.25 -1.42
C PRO A 294 -15.91 -7.20 -2.40
N LYS A 295 -16.67 -6.12 -2.38
CA LYS A 295 -17.75 -5.91 -3.37
C LYS A 295 -17.17 -5.79 -4.78
N ASP A 296 -16.05 -5.09 -4.89
CA ASP A 296 -15.27 -4.98 -6.11
C ASP A 296 -13.82 -5.38 -5.81
N PRO A 297 -13.36 -6.58 -6.21
CA PRO A 297 -12.02 -7.06 -5.94
C PRO A 297 -10.92 -6.28 -6.66
N ALA A 298 -11.24 -5.49 -7.68
CA ALA A 298 -10.29 -4.65 -8.39
C ALA A 298 -10.06 -3.30 -7.73
N THR A 299 -11.03 -2.80 -6.97
CA THR A 299 -10.98 -1.44 -6.39
C THR A 299 -10.98 -1.43 -4.87
N ASP A 300 -11.83 -2.20 -4.21
CA ASP A 300 -11.98 -2.14 -2.75
C ASP A 300 -10.67 -2.39 -1.99
N PRO A 301 -9.87 -3.42 -2.31
CA PRO A 301 -8.58 -3.65 -1.68
C PRO A 301 -7.48 -2.68 -2.17
N TYR A 302 -7.70 -2.01 -3.31
CA TYR A 302 -6.72 -1.15 -3.96
C TYR A 302 -6.97 0.34 -3.75
N PHE A 303 -7.61 0.66 -2.62
CA PHE A 303 -7.85 2.05 -2.24
C PHE A 303 -6.53 2.83 -2.14
N PRO A 304 -6.48 4.07 -2.66
CA PRO A 304 -5.34 4.95 -2.47
C PRO A 304 -5.20 5.32 -1.00
N ILE A 305 -4.01 5.13 -0.43
CA ILE A 305 -3.83 5.29 1.01
C ILE A 305 -3.08 6.58 1.39
N HIS A 306 -2.01 6.89 0.70
CA HIS A 306 -1.11 7.99 1.07
C HIS A 306 -1.19 9.13 0.07
N GLN A 307 -2.34 9.77 0.02
CA GLN A 307 -2.62 10.89 -0.88
C GLN A 307 -3.71 11.80 -0.31
N ALA A 308 -3.85 12.98 -0.86
CA ALA A 308 -4.96 13.89 -0.63
C ALA A 308 -5.96 13.80 -1.80
N ALA A 309 -7.17 13.31 -1.55
CA ALA A 309 -8.28 13.50 -2.49
C ALA A 309 -8.69 14.97 -2.47
N VAL A 310 -8.86 15.57 -3.66
CA VAL A 310 -9.14 16.99 -3.84
C VAL A 310 -10.52 17.17 -4.41
N SER A 311 -11.32 18.03 -3.82
CA SER A 311 -12.51 18.57 -4.44
C SER A 311 -12.42 20.09 -4.57
N LEU A 312 -12.96 20.61 -5.67
CA LEU A 312 -13.03 22.03 -5.97
C LEU A 312 -14.47 22.45 -6.10
N THR A 313 -14.82 23.55 -5.49
CA THR A 313 -16.11 24.19 -5.71
C THR A 313 -15.91 25.70 -5.91
N ARG A 314 -16.91 26.35 -6.52
CA ARG A 314 -16.87 27.82 -6.65
C ARG A 314 -17.00 28.49 -5.29
N ALA A 315 -16.17 29.49 -5.03
CA ALA A 315 -16.32 30.42 -3.93
C ALA A 315 -16.49 31.87 -4.49
N GLU A 316 -16.87 32.80 -3.65
CA GLU A 316 -17.10 34.18 -4.05
C GLU A 316 -15.84 34.86 -4.61
N THR A 317 -14.69 34.68 -3.94
CA THR A 317 -13.41 35.30 -4.28
C THR A 317 -12.38 34.35 -4.87
N GLY A 318 -12.73 33.08 -5.12
CA GLY A 318 -11.77 32.08 -5.55
C GLY A 318 -12.40 30.71 -5.79
N LEU A 319 -11.58 29.70 -5.68
CA LEU A 319 -11.99 28.30 -5.70
C LEU A 319 -11.83 27.72 -4.28
N ARG A 320 -12.90 27.19 -3.71
CA ARG A 320 -12.81 26.45 -2.46
C ARG A 320 -12.16 25.10 -2.76
N VAL A 321 -11.06 24.84 -2.12
CA VAL A 321 -10.35 23.57 -2.14
C VAL A 321 -10.69 22.81 -0.86
N SER A 322 -11.11 21.56 -0.97
CA SER A 322 -11.34 20.66 0.16
C SER A 322 -10.54 19.39 -0.03
N LEU A 323 -9.84 18.97 1.01
CA LEU A 323 -8.95 17.81 1.03
C LEU A 323 -9.46 16.75 2.00
N VAL A 324 -9.41 15.50 1.56
CA VAL A 324 -9.68 14.32 2.40
C VAL A 324 -8.58 13.28 2.17
N THR A 325 -8.20 12.53 3.19
CA THR A 325 -7.20 11.47 3.09
C THR A 325 -7.53 10.27 3.95
N LEU A 326 -7.04 9.10 3.54
CA LEU A 326 -7.00 7.86 4.33
C LEU A 326 -5.57 7.58 4.86
N THR A 327 -4.69 8.56 4.87
CA THR A 327 -3.31 8.39 5.33
C THR A 327 -3.26 7.99 6.80
N PRO A 328 -2.80 6.79 7.15
CA PRO A 328 -2.59 6.40 8.54
C PRO A 328 -1.50 7.24 9.20
N ASN A 329 -1.59 7.43 10.52
CA ASN A 329 -0.69 8.33 11.25
C ASN A 329 -0.58 9.71 10.59
N PHE A 330 -1.70 10.25 10.11
CA PHE A 330 -1.77 11.53 9.42
C PHE A 330 -1.24 12.66 10.30
N LYS A 331 -0.37 13.52 9.72
CA LYS A 331 0.18 14.71 10.38
C LYS A 331 -0.47 15.99 9.88
N GLY A 332 -0.66 16.12 8.57
CA GLY A 332 -1.18 17.33 7.96
C GLY A 332 -1.12 17.30 6.43
N TYR A 333 -1.64 18.36 5.83
CA TYR A 333 -1.53 18.59 4.39
C TYR A 333 -0.46 19.62 4.09
N GLU A 334 0.11 19.50 2.91
CA GLU A 334 0.98 20.52 2.32
C GLU A 334 0.48 20.89 0.94
N VAL A 335 0.68 22.15 0.58
CA VAL A 335 0.33 22.75 -0.71
C VAL A 335 1.55 23.37 -1.36
N ARG A 336 1.59 23.31 -2.68
CA ARG A 336 2.55 24.02 -3.53
C ARG A 336 1.80 24.66 -4.70
N VAL A 337 2.04 25.95 -4.93
CA VAL A 337 1.44 26.71 -6.04
C VAL A 337 2.54 27.07 -7.03
N ASP A 338 2.28 26.82 -8.33
CA ASP A 338 3.11 27.18 -9.48
C ASP A 338 4.59 26.77 -9.35
N GLY A 339 4.82 25.57 -8.76
CA GLY A 339 6.16 25.03 -8.59
C GLY A 339 6.98 25.67 -7.48
N GLY A 340 6.39 26.51 -6.64
CA GLY A 340 7.03 27.12 -5.47
C GLY A 340 7.37 26.10 -4.38
N GLU A 341 7.56 26.56 -3.14
CA GLU A 341 7.85 25.70 -2.01
C GLU A 341 6.61 25.01 -1.45
N TRP A 342 6.77 23.81 -0.87
CA TRP A 342 5.74 23.12 -0.11
C TRP A 342 5.51 23.84 1.22
N LYS A 343 4.25 24.15 1.53
CA LYS A 343 3.84 24.81 2.77
C LYS A 343 2.69 24.06 3.43
N PRO A 344 2.63 24.01 4.76
CA PRO A 344 1.46 23.48 5.46
C PRO A 344 0.17 24.20 5.03
N THR A 345 -0.93 23.44 4.93
CA THR A 345 -2.25 23.97 4.58
C THR A 345 -3.34 23.30 5.40
N PRO A 346 -4.46 24.00 5.71
CA PRO A 346 -5.64 23.34 6.28
C PRO A 346 -6.30 22.40 5.28
N ALA A 347 -7.24 21.59 5.77
CA ALA A 347 -8.05 20.70 4.93
C ALA A 347 -8.99 21.48 3.97
N GLU A 348 -9.35 22.72 4.33
CA GLU A 348 -10.22 23.57 3.51
C GLU A 348 -9.70 25.00 3.50
N TRP A 349 -9.65 25.60 2.30
CA TRP A 349 -9.35 27.03 2.11
C TRP A 349 -9.86 27.53 0.78
N THR A 350 -9.84 28.84 0.59
CA THR A 350 -10.11 29.46 -0.71
C THR A 350 -8.78 29.74 -1.42
N TRP A 351 -8.60 29.14 -2.59
CA TRP A 351 -7.49 29.42 -3.49
C TRP A 351 -7.91 30.50 -4.48
N THR A 352 -7.12 31.57 -4.57
CA THR A 352 -7.32 32.66 -5.53
C THR A 352 -6.25 32.54 -6.61
N PRO A 353 -6.58 31.94 -7.78
CA PRO A 353 -5.63 31.83 -8.87
C PRO A 353 -5.41 33.20 -9.54
N HIS A 354 -4.19 33.42 -10.06
CA HIS A 354 -3.84 34.62 -10.81
C HIS A 354 -4.28 34.52 -12.29
N ALA A 355 -4.23 35.62 -13.06
CA ALA A 355 -4.53 35.61 -14.49
C ALA A 355 -3.55 34.70 -15.26
N GLY A 356 -4.07 33.89 -16.19
CA GLY A 356 -3.34 32.88 -16.95
C GLY A 356 -3.33 31.50 -16.30
N ALA A 357 -2.35 30.67 -16.64
CA ALA A 357 -2.21 29.31 -16.17
C ALA A 357 -1.74 29.24 -14.71
N ASN A 358 -2.41 28.43 -13.91
CA ASN A 358 -2.09 28.20 -12.50
C ASN A 358 -2.04 26.69 -12.21
N LYS A 359 -1.13 26.27 -11.35
CA LYS A 359 -0.97 24.90 -10.89
C LYS A 359 -0.99 24.81 -9.38
N LEU A 360 -1.90 24.05 -8.84
CA LEU A 360 -1.98 23.71 -7.43
C LEU A 360 -1.59 22.26 -7.23
N GLU A 361 -0.66 21.98 -6.34
CA GLU A 361 -0.27 20.63 -5.95
C GLU A 361 -0.51 20.47 -4.44
N VAL A 362 -1.14 19.40 -4.03
CA VAL A 362 -1.43 19.10 -2.62
C VAL A 362 -1.03 17.69 -2.29
N ARG A 363 -0.58 17.45 -1.05
CA ARG A 363 -0.21 16.12 -0.57
C ARG A 363 -0.52 15.97 0.92
N ALA A 364 -0.76 14.73 1.32
CA ALA A 364 -0.80 14.36 2.73
C ALA A 364 0.61 14.07 3.23
N VAL A 365 0.88 14.32 4.49
CA VAL A 365 2.14 13.98 5.17
C VAL A 365 1.81 13.19 6.42
N ASN A 366 2.51 12.09 6.68
CA ASN A 366 2.34 11.32 7.90
C ASN A 366 3.27 11.80 9.04
N GLN A 367 3.07 11.26 10.23
CA GLN A 367 3.85 11.63 11.43
C GLN A 367 5.34 11.25 11.32
N PHE A 368 5.70 10.29 10.46
CA PHE A 368 7.09 9.96 10.14
C PHE A 368 7.77 11.03 9.26
N GLY A 369 7.02 12.02 8.79
CA GLY A 369 7.52 13.06 7.87
C GLY A 369 7.59 12.61 6.41
N VAL A 370 7.02 11.46 6.08
CA VAL A 370 6.96 10.97 4.70
C VAL A 370 5.81 11.65 3.97
N PRO A 371 6.07 12.35 2.85
CA PRO A 371 5.02 12.93 2.03
C PRO A 371 4.41 11.86 1.11
N GLY A 372 3.10 11.91 0.95
CA GLY A 372 2.37 11.10 0.00
C GLY A 372 2.45 11.61 -1.44
N ALA A 373 1.82 10.87 -2.35
CA ALA A 373 1.70 11.26 -3.75
C ALA A 373 0.94 12.60 -3.87
N ALA A 374 1.46 13.50 -4.71
CA ALA A 374 0.80 14.78 -4.95
C ALA A 374 -0.44 14.60 -5.85
N SER A 375 -1.55 15.25 -5.46
CA SER A 375 -2.68 15.51 -6.33
C SER A 375 -2.51 16.86 -6.99
N ILE A 376 -2.92 16.99 -8.26
CA ILE A 376 -2.63 18.16 -9.09
C ILE A 376 -3.93 18.75 -9.62
N VAL A 377 -4.07 20.06 -9.48
CA VAL A 377 -5.13 20.84 -10.09
C VAL A 377 -4.50 21.92 -10.98
N GLU A 378 -4.98 22.04 -12.22
CA GLU A 378 -4.58 23.10 -13.15
C GLU A 378 -5.81 23.86 -13.58
N VAL A 379 -5.72 25.19 -13.52
CA VAL A 379 -6.78 26.09 -13.99
C VAL A 379 -6.18 27.19 -14.86
N ASP A 380 -7.00 27.73 -15.76
CA ASP A 380 -6.66 28.87 -16.60
C ASP A 380 -7.67 29.99 -16.36
N VAL A 381 -7.17 31.14 -15.94
CA VAL A 381 -7.99 32.33 -15.65
C VAL A 381 -7.85 33.31 -16.80
N ALA A 382 -8.98 33.69 -17.41
CA ALA A 382 -8.99 34.68 -18.49
C ALA A 382 -8.33 35.98 -18.02
N ARG A 383 -7.51 36.54 -18.90
CA ARG A 383 -6.83 37.83 -18.69
C ARG A 383 -7.81 38.99 -18.80
#